data_4dc0ecf87f31934c6c44a28f818e70f2
#
_entry.id   4dc0ecf87f31934c6c44a28f818e70f2
#
_cell.length_a   1.000
_cell.length_b   1.000
_cell.length_c   1.000
_cell.angle_alpha   90.00
_cell.angle_beta   90.00
_cell.angle_gamma   90.00
#
_symmetry.space_group_name_H-M   'P 1'
#
loop_
_entity.id
_entity.type
_entity.pdbx_description
1 polymer ?
#
loop_
_entity_poly.entity_id
_entity_poly.type
_entity_poly.pdbx_seq_one_letter_code
_entity_poly.pdbx_strand_id
1 'polypeptide(L)'
;MAIGKEGRAINEGNGQAMCLKRLTGIIALLALACCDAPPRGASGPIIDTLPSGLRVVTNVPPWLDGSTHGLIQATEDLRIGTALSGGPEEFGALSGLEVDGEGRIYVSDAFNTEIRVFHPDGAFSHAFGKRGEGPGELGLPHGILVDLQGRLWVRDLRNMRFSLFGRDGTFLEVRPIRHRTVAGPWRGGFDRSGRLVDWDVLRPYMIQRDGSVSWDERARSRTEVTFWPLRFREDGSLLDTLPPLRFDMPVPGSPGSRSQDQMASLEVAIDRWGFAWFSVRDQYQVWRRTLEGDTLLTFSFPAEARTDPARSDRLLRIVERILTDEAGRVYVLPQARDAAEPGMVLDAFDSTGVFLARVNLPARVQPQPLLVRGGALYGVTRDSLDVPYVVRLRLHLPGTETEAPDQLIREFRPA
;
A
#
# COMPACT_ATOMS: atom_id res chain seq x y z
N MET A 1 -33.58 -42.39 -38.12
CA MET A 1 -32.63 -41.49 -38.90
C MET A 1 -31.86 -40.69 -37.87
N ALA A 2 -30.64 -41.14 -37.54
CA ALA A 2 -29.79 -40.62 -36.49
C ALA A 2 -28.85 -39.55 -37.07
N ILE A 3 -28.72 -38.39 -36.44
CA ILE A 3 -27.68 -37.41 -36.74
C ILE A 3 -26.87 -37.18 -35.45
N GLY A 4 -25.57 -37.51 -35.54
CA GLY A 4 -24.62 -37.43 -34.47
C GLY A 4 -24.28 -35.98 -34.10
N LYS A 5 -23.95 -35.77 -32.81
CA LYS A 5 -23.29 -34.56 -32.29
C LYS A 5 -21.84 -34.93 -31.97
N GLU A 6 -20.93 -34.42 -32.76
CA GLU A 6 -19.51 -34.40 -32.43
C GLU A 6 -19.26 -33.29 -31.41
N GLY A 7 -18.85 -33.71 -30.21
CA GLY A 7 -18.32 -32.78 -29.18
C GLY A 7 -16.83 -32.55 -29.38
N ARG A 8 -16.43 -31.34 -29.68
CA ARG A 8 -15.03 -30.92 -29.61
C ARG A 8 -14.64 -30.74 -28.15
N ALA A 9 -13.76 -31.59 -27.66
CA ALA A 9 -13.05 -31.40 -26.39
C ALA A 9 -12.03 -30.26 -26.56
N ILE A 10 -12.17 -29.23 -25.75
CA ILE A 10 -11.16 -28.19 -25.58
C ILE A 10 -10.16 -28.69 -24.52
N ASN A 11 -8.95 -28.88 -24.95
CA ASN A 11 -7.82 -29.30 -24.15
C ASN A 11 -7.37 -28.10 -23.29
N GLU A 12 -7.79 -28.04 -22.04
CA GLU A 12 -7.30 -27.06 -21.07
C GLU A 12 -5.92 -27.47 -20.58
N GLY A 13 -4.93 -26.72 -21.02
CA GLY A 13 -3.53 -26.95 -20.73
C GLY A 13 -3.18 -26.84 -19.24
N ASN A 14 -2.53 -27.87 -18.77
CA ASN A 14 -2.03 -28.12 -17.41
C ASN A 14 -0.89 -27.17 -16.93
N GLY A 15 -0.82 -25.94 -17.41
CA GLY A 15 0.33 -25.05 -17.16
C GLY A 15 0.25 -24.20 -15.87
N GLN A 16 -0.93 -24.02 -15.27
CA GLN A 16 -1.09 -23.01 -14.21
C GLN A 16 -1.00 -23.51 -12.77
N ALA A 17 -1.10 -24.80 -12.54
CA ALA A 17 -1.07 -25.36 -11.18
C ALA A 17 0.33 -25.47 -10.55
N MET A 18 1.39 -25.29 -11.34
CA MET A 18 2.77 -25.56 -10.87
C MET A 18 3.43 -24.41 -10.11
N CYS A 19 2.99 -23.17 -10.29
CA CYS A 19 3.67 -22.01 -9.67
C CYS A 19 3.30 -21.82 -8.20
N LEU A 20 2.07 -22.13 -7.81
CA LEU A 20 1.60 -21.91 -6.44
C LEU A 20 2.01 -23.02 -5.47
N LYS A 21 2.09 -24.27 -5.94
CA LYS A 21 2.65 -25.38 -5.12
C LYS A 21 4.12 -25.12 -4.73
N ARG A 22 4.85 -24.34 -5.54
CA ARG A 22 6.23 -23.94 -5.20
C ARG A 22 6.28 -22.83 -4.15
N LEU A 23 5.34 -21.89 -4.17
CA LEU A 23 5.28 -20.83 -3.16
C LEU A 23 4.82 -21.38 -1.80
N THR A 24 3.81 -22.25 -1.79
CA THR A 24 3.35 -22.93 -0.56
C THR A 24 4.42 -23.86 0.01
N GLY A 25 5.20 -24.53 -0.84
CA GLY A 25 6.33 -25.35 -0.42
C GLY A 25 7.48 -24.53 0.17
N ILE A 26 7.77 -23.35 -0.37
CA ILE A 26 8.82 -22.45 0.14
C ILE A 26 8.37 -21.81 1.47
N ILE A 27 7.10 -21.46 1.61
CA ILE A 27 6.55 -20.95 2.88
C ILE A 27 6.60 -22.04 3.96
N ALA A 28 6.30 -23.31 3.62
CA ALA A 28 6.39 -24.42 4.55
C ALA A 28 7.84 -24.75 4.95
N LEU A 29 8.82 -24.61 4.04
CA LEU A 29 10.24 -24.79 4.38
C LEU A 29 10.78 -23.63 5.23
N LEU A 30 10.33 -22.39 4.97
CA LEU A 30 10.68 -21.22 5.77
C LEU A 30 10.07 -21.28 7.17
N ALA A 31 8.84 -21.84 7.32
CA ALA A 31 8.23 -22.05 8.63
C ALA A 31 9.01 -23.08 9.49
N LEU A 32 9.65 -24.06 8.86
CA LEU A 32 10.50 -25.04 9.58
C LEU A 32 11.88 -24.47 9.95
N ALA A 33 12.41 -23.49 9.18
CA ALA A 33 13.66 -22.81 9.50
C ALA A 33 13.49 -21.68 10.54
N CYS A 34 12.28 -21.15 10.71
CA CYS A 34 11.99 -20.07 11.67
C CYS A 34 11.61 -20.55 13.09
N CYS A 35 11.60 -21.87 13.36
CA CYS A 35 11.28 -22.37 14.70
C CYS A 35 12.46 -22.36 15.69
N ASP A 36 13.70 -22.12 15.22
CA ASP A 36 14.83 -21.85 16.09
C ASP A 36 14.88 -20.35 16.38
N ALA A 37 14.58 -19.96 17.61
CA ALA A 37 14.85 -18.61 18.07
C ALA A 37 16.32 -18.27 17.77
N PRO A 38 16.62 -17.08 17.21
CA PRO A 38 17.99 -16.72 16.91
C PRO A 38 18.86 -16.87 18.14
N PRO A 39 20.09 -17.37 18.01
CA PRO A 39 20.96 -17.56 19.14
C PRO A 39 21.08 -16.25 19.94
N ARG A 40 20.88 -16.29 21.25
CA ARG A 40 21.07 -15.16 22.14
C ARG A 40 22.48 -14.61 21.94
N GLY A 41 22.60 -13.46 21.27
CA GLY A 41 23.90 -12.82 21.00
C GLY A 41 24.14 -12.42 19.53
N ALA A 42 23.22 -12.71 18.61
CA ALA A 42 23.34 -12.22 17.23
C ALA A 42 23.03 -10.71 17.20
N SER A 43 24.03 -9.89 16.91
CA SER A 43 23.93 -8.42 16.88
C SER A 43 23.53 -7.83 15.50
N GLY A 44 23.10 -8.65 14.54
CA GLY A 44 22.77 -8.20 13.19
C GLY A 44 21.76 -9.09 12.49
N PRO A 45 21.25 -8.67 11.31
CA PRO A 45 20.31 -9.46 10.52
C PRO A 45 20.96 -10.76 10.02
N ILE A 46 20.16 -11.83 9.95
CA ILE A 46 20.54 -13.07 9.27
C ILE A 46 20.11 -12.92 7.82
N ILE A 47 21.05 -13.10 6.89
CA ILE A 47 20.81 -12.91 5.46
C ILE A 47 21.18 -14.20 4.72
N ASP A 48 20.18 -14.78 4.06
CA ASP A 48 20.33 -15.97 3.22
C ASP A 48 19.92 -15.66 1.79
N THR A 49 20.52 -16.43 0.83
CA THR A 49 20.07 -16.41 -0.56
C THR A 49 19.78 -17.84 -0.98
N LEU A 50 18.52 -18.12 -1.29
CA LEU A 50 18.09 -19.43 -1.72
C LEU A 50 18.61 -19.75 -3.14
N PRO A 51 18.68 -21.05 -3.55
CA PRO A 51 19.08 -21.43 -4.89
C PRO A 51 18.24 -20.81 -6.02
N SER A 52 17.02 -20.37 -5.71
CA SER A 52 16.15 -19.62 -6.63
C SER A 52 16.58 -18.18 -6.86
N GLY A 53 17.60 -17.67 -6.15
CA GLY A 53 17.97 -16.27 -6.12
C GLY A 53 17.16 -15.41 -5.14
N LEU A 54 16.18 -15.99 -4.44
CA LEU A 54 15.39 -15.27 -3.42
C LEU A 54 16.28 -14.91 -2.23
N ARG A 55 16.40 -13.63 -1.94
CA ARG A 55 17.05 -13.10 -0.74
C ARG A 55 16.07 -13.15 0.44
N VAL A 56 16.51 -13.73 1.54
CA VAL A 56 15.73 -13.84 2.79
C VAL A 56 16.48 -13.10 3.89
N VAL A 57 15.82 -12.12 4.53
CA VAL A 57 16.41 -11.32 5.60
C VAL A 57 15.56 -11.49 6.85
N THR A 58 16.17 -12.06 7.89
CA THR A 58 15.56 -12.12 9.23
C THR A 58 16.22 -11.05 10.10
N ASN A 59 15.48 -9.99 10.38
CA ASN A 59 15.95 -8.89 11.19
C ASN A 59 15.81 -9.23 12.68
N VAL A 60 16.77 -8.78 13.50
CA VAL A 60 16.68 -8.87 14.94
C VAL A 60 16.20 -7.52 15.45
N PRO A 61 15.02 -7.45 16.10
CA PRO A 61 14.50 -6.18 16.61
C PRO A 61 15.37 -5.71 17.80
N PRO A 62 15.88 -4.47 17.77
CA PRO A 62 16.77 -3.97 18.82
C PRO A 62 16.09 -3.84 20.19
N TRP A 63 14.76 -3.75 20.24
CA TRP A 63 14.00 -3.70 21.50
C TRP A 63 13.88 -5.04 22.22
N LEU A 64 14.31 -6.16 21.64
CA LEU A 64 14.31 -7.46 22.33
C LEU A 64 15.41 -7.57 23.39
N ASP A 65 16.49 -6.81 23.26
CA ASP A 65 17.58 -6.78 24.23
C ASP A 65 17.49 -5.60 25.20
N GLY A 66 16.41 -4.82 25.14
CA GLY A 66 16.20 -3.62 25.93
C GLY A 66 17.04 -2.42 25.47
N SER A 67 17.72 -2.52 24.33
CA SER A 67 18.48 -1.40 23.78
C SER A 67 17.55 -0.34 23.17
N THR A 68 17.97 0.92 23.26
CA THR A 68 17.31 2.03 22.56
C THR A 68 17.96 2.31 21.21
N HIS A 69 18.90 1.47 20.78
CA HIS A 69 19.56 1.61 19.49
C HIS A 69 18.53 1.46 18.36
N GLY A 70 18.57 2.39 17.40
CA GLY A 70 17.60 2.40 16.30
C GLY A 70 16.22 2.98 16.65
N LEU A 71 16.01 3.52 17.86
CA LEU A 71 14.82 4.31 18.18
C LEU A 71 15.07 5.78 17.84
N ILE A 72 14.24 6.33 16.99
CA ILE A 72 14.33 7.70 16.49
C ILE A 72 13.01 8.42 16.78
N GLN A 73 13.07 9.72 17.01
CA GLN A 73 11.89 10.57 17.09
C GLN A 73 11.73 11.32 15.77
N ALA A 74 10.54 11.22 15.16
CA ALA A 74 10.17 12.11 14.10
C ALA A 74 9.81 13.50 14.67
N THR A 75 10.03 14.54 13.89
CA THR A 75 9.66 15.91 14.27
C THR A 75 8.63 16.46 13.30
N GLU A 76 7.54 17.01 13.84
CA GLU A 76 6.56 17.73 13.02
C GLU A 76 7.12 19.10 12.65
N ASP A 77 7.25 19.37 11.35
CA ASP A 77 7.75 20.66 10.84
C ASP A 77 6.72 21.37 9.95
N LEU A 78 5.58 20.75 9.67
CA LEU A 78 4.48 21.35 8.93
C LEU A 78 3.13 20.79 9.40
N ARG A 79 2.16 21.70 9.55
CA ARG A 79 0.75 21.37 9.79
C ARG A 79 -0.13 22.29 8.95
N ILE A 80 -1.00 21.70 8.13
CA ILE A 80 -1.99 22.41 7.31
C ILE A 80 -3.36 21.93 7.76
N GLY A 81 -4.23 22.87 8.07
CA GLY A 81 -5.60 22.60 8.52
C GLY A 81 -6.07 23.65 9.51
N THR A 82 -7.37 23.84 9.60
CA THR A 82 -7.99 24.78 10.53
C THR A 82 -9.39 24.32 10.93
N ALA A 83 -9.77 24.64 12.17
CA ALA A 83 -11.15 24.52 12.66
C ALA A 83 -11.98 25.77 12.34
N LEU A 84 -11.35 26.84 11.82
CA LEU A 84 -12.03 28.10 11.48
C LEU A 84 -12.64 27.98 10.09
N SER A 85 -13.93 28.32 9.98
CA SER A 85 -14.66 28.22 8.72
C SER A 85 -14.19 29.23 7.67
N GLY A 86 -14.17 28.81 6.41
CA GLY A 86 -14.09 29.67 5.23
C GLY A 86 -12.71 29.81 4.58
N GLY A 87 -11.68 29.09 5.03
CA GLY A 87 -10.37 29.09 4.40
C GLY A 87 -10.07 27.84 3.55
N PRO A 88 -9.04 27.89 2.68
CA PRO A 88 -8.60 26.75 1.89
C PRO A 88 -7.98 25.63 2.75
N GLU A 89 -7.65 25.90 4.00
CA GLU A 89 -7.17 24.93 5.00
C GLU A 89 -8.30 24.22 5.76
N GLU A 90 -9.57 24.58 5.55
CA GLU A 90 -10.72 23.88 6.12
C GLU A 90 -11.00 22.61 5.31
N PHE A 91 -10.59 21.47 5.83
CA PHE A 91 -10.78 20.18 5.19
C PHE A 91 -12.06 19.48 5.65
N GLY A 92 -12.70 18.76 4.71
CA GLY A 92 -13.82 17.88 4.99
C GLY A 92 -13.39 16.43 5.20
N ALA A 93 -13.29 15.67 4.13
CA ALA A 93 -12.92 14.25 4.15
C ALA A 93 -11.69 14.00 3.26
N LEU A 94 -10.53 13.93 3.88
CA LEU A 94 -9.28 13.72 3.16
C LEU A 94 -9.16 12.26 2.69
N SER A 95 -9.11 12.08 1.37
CA SER A 95 -9.15 10.77 0.71
C SER A 95 -7.90 10.45 -0.12
N GLY A 96 -7.04 11.42 -0.33
CA GLY A 96 -5.80 11.30 -1.08
C GLY A 96 -4.80 12.37 -0.68
N LEU A 97 -3.53 12.01 -0.72
CA LEU A 97 -2.39 12.88 -0.42
C LEU A 97 -1.25 12.47 -1.34
N GLU A 98 -0.61 13.43 -2.00
CA GLU A 98 0.55 13.21 -2.84
C GLU A 98 1.49 14.41 -2.75
N VAL A 99 2.78 14.17 -2.98
CA VAL A 99 3.81 15.20 -2.98
C VAL A 99 4.68 15.02 -4.22
N ASP A 100 4.80 16.05 -5.04
CA ASP A 100 5.61 16.00 -6.24
C ASP A 100 7.12 16.25 -5.98
N GLY A 101 7.92 16.16 -7.05
CA GLY A 101 9.36 16.35 -6.97
C GLY A 101 9.81 17.78 -6.60
N GLU A 102 8.91 18.77 -6.64
CA GLU A 102 9.15 20.16 -6.21
C GLU A 102 8.65 20.39 -4.77
N GLY A 103 8.09 19.35 -4.13
CA GLY A 103 7.58 19.41 -2.77
C GLY A 103 6.18 20.01 -2.64
N ARG A 104 5.46 20.26 -3.76
CA ARG A 104 4.05 20.69 -3.69
C ARG A 104 3.22 19.58 -3.14
N ILE A 105 2.28 19.91 -2.26
CA ILE A 105 1.41 18.99 -1.55
C ILE A 105 0.03 19.06 -2.17
N TYR A 106 -0.44 17.93 -2.69
CA TYR A 106 -1.77 17.76 -3.29
C TYR A 106 -2.66 17.00 -2.33
N VAL A 107 -3.79 17.59 -1.99
CA VAL A 107 -4.74 17.05 -1.02
C VAL A 107 -6.09 16.83 -1.69
N SER A 108 -6.56 15.60 -1.70
CA SER A 108 -7.89 15.26 -2.21
C SER A 108 -8.91 15.35 -1.07
N ASP A 109 -9.86 16.26 -1.20
CA ASP A 109 -10.99 16.39 -0.30
C ASP A 109 -12.24 15.79 -0.95
N ALA A 110 -12.62 14.59 -0.53
CA ALA A 110 -13.77 13.88 -1.10
C ALA A 110 -15.11 14.52 -0.70
N PHE A 111 -15.17 15.22 0.43
CA PHE A 111 -16.37 15.93 0.84
C PHE A 111 -16.66 17.16 -0.03
N ASN A 112 -15.61 17.96 -0.26
CA ASN A 112 -15.70 19.17 -1.10
C ASN A 112 -15.59 18.84 -2.59
N THR A 113 -15.16 17.60 -2.94
CA THR A 113 -14.98 17.12 -4.32
C THR A 113 -13.97 17.95 -5.12
N GLU A 114 -12.86 18.32 -4.46
CA GLU A 114 -11.79 19.13 -5.04
C GLU A 114 -10.40 18.62 -4.64
N ILE A 115 -9.41 19.08 -5.38
CA ILE A 115 -8.00 18.90 -5.07
C ILE A 115 -7.44 20.25 -4.68
N ARG A 116 -6.85 20.35 -3.49
CA ARG A 116 -6.16 21.57 -3.01
C ARG A 116 -4.67 21.38 -3.10
N VAL A 117 -3.98 22.41 -3.54
CA VAL A 117 -2.53 22.42 -3.75
C VAL A 117 -1.89 23.43 -2.80
N PHE A 118 -0.86 22.97 -2.10
CA PHE A 118 -0.10 23.78 -1.18
C PHE A 118 1.38 23.79 -1.59
N HIS A 119 2.06 24.88 -1.32
CA HIS A 119 3.49 24.99 -1.43
C HIS A 119 4.21 24.12 -0.39
N PRO A 120 5.53 23.87 -0.55
CA PRO A 120 6.30 23.07 0.43
C PRO A 120 6.30 23.62 1.85
N ASP A 121 6.06 24.91 2.02
CA ASP A 121 5.93 25.61 3.31
C ASP A 121 4.50 25.58 3.89
N GLY A 122 3.55 24.97 3.17
CA GLY A 122 2.15 24.85 3.57
C GLY A 122 1.26 26.01 3.15
N ALA A 123 1.80 27.04 2.48
CA ALA A 123 0.98 28.11 1.95
C ALA A 123 0.05 27.59 0.83
N PHE A 124 -1.21 27.98 0.88
CA PHE A 124 -2.17 27.61 -0.18
C PHE A 124 -1.75 28.20 -1.52
N SER A 125 -1.79 27.39 -2.56
CA SER A 125 -1.50 27.80 -3.93
C SER A 125 -2.78 27.99 -4.73
N HIS A 126 -3.52 26.90 -4.96
CA HIS A 126 -4.76 26.90 -5.74
C HIS A 126 -5.57 25.61 -5.45
N ALA A 127 -6.81 25.59 -5.95
CA ALA A 127 -7.64 24.39 -5.95
C ALA A 127 -8.23 24.17 -7.33
N PHE A 128 -8.55 22.90 -7.64
CA PHE A 128 -9.22 22.53 -8.88
C PHE A 128 -10.12 21.32 -8.66
N GLY A 129 -10.96 21.05 -9.65
CA GLY A 129 -12.04 20.11 -9.49
C GLY A 129 -13.26 20.79 -8.84
N LYS A 130 -14.41 20.28 -9.13
CA LYS A 130 -15.69 20.64 -8.52
C LYS A 130 -16.63 19.46 -8.69
N ARG A 131 -17.71 19.43 -7.92
CA ARG A 131 -18.70 18.35 -8.01
C ARG A 131 -19.37 18.30 -9.37
N GLY A 132 -19.32 17.13 -10.03
CA GLY A 132 -20.00 16.89 -11.30
C GLY A 132 -19.42 15.69 -12.08
N GLU A 133 -19.84 15.58 -13.35
CA GLU A 133 -19.48 14.50 -14.27
C GLU A 133 -18.78 15.02 -15.54
N GLY A 134 -18.76 16.33 -15.75
CA GLY A 134 -18.15 16.99 -16.89
C GLY A 134 -16.61 16.93 -16.88
N PRO A 135 -15.96 17.51 -17.92
CA PRO A 135 -14.51 17.66 -17.98
C PRO A 135 -13.99 18.49 -16.80
N GLY A 136 -12.99 17.97 -16.07
CA GLY A 136 -12.43 18.63 -14.89
C GLY A 136 -13.30 18.59 -13.63
N GLU A 137 -14.50 18.05 -13.72
CA GLU A 137 -15.37 17.81 -12.55
C GLU A 137 -15.08 16.46 -11.91
N LEU A 138 -15.37 16.31 -10.62
CA LEU A 138 -15.12 15.12 -9.81
C LEU A 138 -16.40 14.69 -9.10
N GLY A 139 -16.65 13.39 -8.99
CA GLY A 139 -17.81 12.85 -8.29
C GLY A 139 -17.46 12.39 -6.86
N LEU A 140 -16.41 11.59 -6.73
CA LEU A 140 -15.85 11.10 -5.47
C LEU A 140 -14.35 10.87 -5.66
N PRO A 141 -13.52 11.90 -5.55
CA PRO A 141 -12.07 11.75 -5.64
C PRO A 141 -11.57 10.89 -4.48
N HIS A 142 -10.89 9.79 -4.79
CA HIS A 142 -10.46 8.81 -3.79
C HIS A 142 -9.07 8.28 -4.10
N GLY A 143 -8.08 9.14 -3.92
CA GLY A 143 -6.67 8.89 -4.19
C GLY A 143 -6.12 9.73 -5.32
N ILE A 144 -4.86 10.11 -5.16
CA ILE A 144 -4.06 10.89 -6.12
C ILE A 144 -2.74 10.17 -6.31
N LEU A 145 -2.22 10.18 -7.54
CA LEU A 145 -0.85 9.81 -7.87
C LEU A 145 -0.28 10.83 -8.86
N VAL A 146 1.03 11.07 -8.76
CA VAL A 146 1.79 11.86 -9.74
C VAL A 146 2.60 10.90 -10.61
N ASP A 147 2.42 10.98 -11.93
CA ASP A 147 3.17 10.16 -12.87
C ASP A 147 4.57 10.75 -13.18
N LEU A 148 5.36 10.02 -13.99
CA LEU A 148 6.72 10.43 -14.35
C LEU A 148 6.76 11.72 -15.19
N GLN A 149 5.65 12.11 -15.83
CA GLN A 149 5.49 13.37 -16.57
C GLN A 149 5.00 14.49 -15.66
N GLY A 150 4.72 14.22 -14.40
CA GLY A 150 4.20 15.17 -13.43
C GLY A 150 2.71 15.46 -13.59
N ARG A 151 1.97 14.62 -14.32
CA ARG A 151 0.50 14.71 -14.39
C ARG A 151 -0.10 14.11 -13.14
N LEU A 152 -1.18 14.70 -12.69
CA LEU A 152 -1.94 14.24 -11.54
C LEU A 152 -3.04 13.30 -12.01
N TRP A 153 -3.03 12.09 -11.50
CA TRP A 153 -4.08 11.10 -11.69
C TRP A 153 -4.98 11.09 -10.46
N VAL A 154 -6.23 11.44 -10.64
CA VAL A 154 -7.24 11.40 -9.58
C VAL A 154 -8.19 10.24 -9.85
N ARG A 155 -8.25 9.28 -8.93
CA ARG A 155 -9.22 8.18 -9.00
C ARG A 155 -10.59 8.68 -8.55
N ASP A 156 -11.51 8.81 -9.50
CA ASP A 156 -12.89 9.25 -9.26
C ASP A 156 -13.83 8.05 -9.24
N LEU A 157 -14.09 7.55 -8.03
CA LEU A 157 -14.87 6.31 -7.85
C LEU A 157 -16.35 6.46 -8.20
N ARG A 158 -16.94 7.63 -8.04
CA ARG A 158 -18.35 7.83 -8.36
C ARG A 158 -18.57 7.83 -9.88
N ASN A 159 -17.65 8.47 -10.60
CA ASN A 159 -17.71 8.55 -12.05
C ASN A 159 -16.99 7.39 -12.75
N MET A 160 -16.44 6.44 -11.99
CA MET A 160 -15.70 5.25 -12.46
C MET A 160 -14.66 5.60 -13.52
N ARG A 161 -13.80 6.58 -13.19
CA ARG A 161 -12.75 7.05 -14.09
C ARG A 161 -11.52 7.54 -13.33
N PHE A 162 -10.40 7.59 -14.01
CA PHE A 162 -9.27 8.43 -13.65
C PHE A 162 -9.43 9.77 -14.37
N SER A 163 -9.38 10.86 -13.63
CA SER A 163 -9.33 12.22 -14.20
C SER A 163 -7.89 12.70 -14.13
N LEU A 164 -7.33 13.13 -15.25
CA LEU A 164 -5.95 13.57 -15.36
C LEU A 164 -5.90 15.09 -15.43
N PHE A 165 -4.96 15.66 -14.64
CA PHE A 165 -4.74 17.09 -14.56
C PHE A 165 -3.25 17.42 -14.71
N GLY A 166 -2.96 18.61 -15.22
CA GLY A 166 -1.64 19.23 -15.10
C GLY A 166 -1.33 19.62 -13.66
N ARG A 167 -0.08 19.95 -13.38
CA ARG A 167 0.36 20.41 -12.05
C ARG A 167 -0.30 21.72 -11.60
N ASP A 168 -0.77 22.50 -12.56
CA ASP A 168 -1.50 23.75 -12.38
C ASP A 168 -3.04 23.55 -12.23
N GLY A 169 -3.50 22.30 -12.20
CA GLY A 169 -4.90 21.96 -12.13
C GLY A 169 -5.64 22.00 -13.47
N THR A 170 -4.95 22.28 -14.57
CA THR A 170 -5.57 22.20 -15.91
C THR A 170 -6.04 20.79 -16.22
N PHE A 171 -7.32 20.63 -16.53
CA PHE A 171 -7.87 19.34 -16.96
C PHE A 171 -7.25 18.89 -18.27
N LEU A 172 -6.78 17.65 -18.32
CA LEU A 172 -6.17 17.05 -19.52
C LEU A 172 -7.10 16.06 -20.20
N GLU A 173 -7.49 15.01 -19.49
CA GLU A 173 -8.30 13.92 -20.04
C GLU A 173 -8.96 13.07 -18.96
N VAL A 174 -9.83 12.17 -19.35
CA VAL A 174 -10.36 11.10 -18.50
C VAL A 174 -10.02 9.73 -19.08
N ARG A 175 -9.85 8.75 -18.18
CA ARG A 175 -9.66 7.34 -18.54
C ARG A 175 -10.62 6.48 -17.73
N PRO A 176 -11.51 5.69 -18.38
CA PRO A 176 -12.52 4.94 -17.65
C PRO A 176 -11.90 3.80 -16.84
N ILE A 177 -12.37 3.59 -15.61
CA ILE A 177 -12.06 2.41 -14.81
C ILE A 177 -13.02 1.30 -15.24
N ARG A 178 -12.48 0.23 -15.83
CA ARG A 178 -13.26 -0.90 -16.37
C ARG A 178 -13.03 -2.21 -15.63
N HIS A 179 -12.27 -2.17 -14.57
CA HIS A 179 -11.97 -3.33 -13.73
C HIS A 179 -12.65 -3.20 -12.37
N ARG A 180 -12.70 -4.30 -11.63
CA ARG A 180 -13.25 -4.31 -10.27
C ARG A 180 -12.27 -3.64 -9.34
N THR A 181 -12.64 -2.49 -8.84
CA THR A 181 -11.81 -1.76 -7.87
C THR A 181 -12.33 -1.95 -6.45
N VAL A 182 -11.49 -1.70 -5.48
CA VAL A 182 -11.84 -1.77 -4.07
C VAL A 182 -12.30 -0.39 -3.63
N ALA A 183 -13.43 -0.33 -2.93
CA ALA A 183 -13.75 0.84 -2.11
C ALA A 183 -12.71 0.89 -0.99
N GLY A 184 -11.75 1.77 -1.12
CA GLY A 184 -10.62 1.89 -0.20
C GLY A 184 -9.50 2.69 -0.86
N PRO A 185 -8.40 2.92 -0.14
CA PRO A 185 -7.30 3.72 -0.67
C PRO A 185 -6.78 3.14 -1.96
N TRP A 186 -6.40 4.05 -2.84
CA TRP A 186 -5.79 3.65 -4.09
C TRP A 186 -4.39 3.11 -3.84
N ARG A 187 -4.13 1.90 -4.30
CA ARG A 187 -2.86 1.18 -4.15
C ARG A 187 -2.17 0.97 -5.49
N GLY A 188 -2.64 1.65 -6.53
CA GLY A 188 -2.00 1.68 -7.82
C GLY A 188 -0.66 2.42 -7.77
N GLY A 189 0.06 2.35 -8.87
CA GLY A 189 1.35 3.01 -9.05
C GLY A 189 1.73 2.98 -10.52
N PHE A 190 3.00 3.23 -10.80
CA PHE A 190 3.52 3.21 -12.16
C PHE A 190 4.66 2.20 -12.28
N ASP A 191 4.70 1.49 -13.41
CA ASP A 191 5.84 0.66 -13.75
C ASP A 191 7.06 1.51 -14.17
N ARG A 192 8.19 0.87 -14.43
CA ARG A 192 9.43 1.56 -14.87
C ARG A 192 9.28 2.34 -16.17
N SER A 193 8.26 2.03 -16.96
CA SER A 193 7.95 2.73 -18.21
C SER A 193 6.93 3.85 -18.02
N GLY A 194 6.52 4.12 -16.78
CA GLY A 194 5.50 5.12 -16.46
C GLY A 194 4.07 4.67 -16.78
N ARG A 195 3.84 3.38 -16.99
CA ARG A 195 2.50 2.85 -17.23
C ARG A 195 1.78 2.64 -15.92
N LEU A 196 0.51 3.02 -15.87
CA LEU A 196 -0.32 2.77 -14.70
C LEU A 196 -0.44 1.26 -14.44
N VAL A 197 -0.22 0.88 -13.20
CA VAL A 197 -0.54 -0.43 -12.64
C VAL A 197 -1.62 -0.24 -11.60
N ASP A 198 -2.76 -0.89 -11.79
CA ASP A 198 -3.86 -0.90 -10.80
C ASP A 198 -4.29 -2.35 -10.54
N TRP A 199 -5.21 -2.56 -9.61
CA TRP A 199 -5.54 -3.87 -9.10
C TRP A 199 -6.99 -4.25 -9.41
N ASP A 200 -7.19 -5.36 -10.13
CA ASP A 200 -8.49 -6.03 -10.21
C ASP A 200 -8.62 -7.03 -9.06
N VAL A 201 -9.69 -6.90 -8.29
CA VAL A 201 -9.88 -7.70 -7.08
C VAL A 201 -11.10 -8.59 -7.22
N LEU A 202 -10.88 -9.89 -7.27
CA LEU A 202 -11.96 -10.87 -7.17
C LEU A 202 -12.14 -11.30 -5.72
N ARG A 203 -13.30 -11.04 -5.18
CA ARG A 203 -13.75 -11.51 -3.87
C ARG A 203 -14.86 -12.53 -4.03
N PRO A 204 -14.92 -13.54 -3.17
CA PRO A 204 -16.02 -14.48 -3.17
C PRO A 204 -17.33 -13.90 -2.64
N TYR A 205 -17.31 -12.66 -2.15
CA TYR A 205 -18.46 -12.00 -1.54
C TYR A 205 -18.47 -10.49 -1.78
N MET A 206 -19.63 -9.87 -1.66
CA MET A 206 -19.81 -8.41 -1.66
C MET A 206 -20.43 -7.96 -0.34
N ILE A 207 -19.94 -6.87 0.21
CA ILE A 207 -20.56 -6.21 1.37
C ILE A 207 -21.51 -5.16 0.84
N GLN A 208 -22.78 -5.26 1.22
CA GLN A 208 -23.82 -4.32 0.87
C GLN A 208 -23.71 -3.04 1.72
N ARG A 209 -24.41 -1.97 1.32
CA ARG A 209 -24.39 -0.68 2.05
C ARG A 209 -24.90 -0.78 3.49
N ASP A 210 -25.76 -1.75 3.78
CA ASP A 210 -26.31 -2.01 5.11
C ASP A 210 -25.40 -2.90 5.97
N GLY A 211 -24.21 -3.26 5.48
CA GLY A 211 -23.25 -4.15 6.15
C GLY A 211 -23.55 -5.63 5.97
N SER A 212 -24.64 -5.99 5.29
CA SER A 212 -24.92 -7.39 4.97
C SER A 212 -23.91 -7.93 3.93
N VAL A 213 -23.66 -9.26 4.00
CA VAL A 213 -22.73 -9.93 3.09
C VAL A 213 -23.54 -10.78 2.10
N SER A 214 -23.44 -10.45 0.81
CA SER A 214 -23.94 -11.30 -0.26
C SER A 214 -22.79 -12.11 -0.86
N TRP A 215 -23.03 -13.41 -1.03
CA TRP A 215 -22.06 -14.33 -1.60
C TRP A 215 -22.28 -14.49 -3.09
N ASP A 216 -21.20 -14.55 -3.86
CA ASP A 216 -21.26 -15.10 -5.20
C ASP A 216 -21.54 -16.61 -5.06
N GLU A 217 -22.70 -17.08 -5.53
CA GLU A 217 -23.08 -18.49 -5.43
C GLU A 217 -22.09 -19.43 -6.10
N ARG A 218 -21.35 -18.94 -7.11
CA ARG A 218 -20.28 -19.67 -7.79
C ARG A 218 -18.98 -19.71 -6.97
N ALA A 219 -18.86 -18.84 -5.97
CA ALA A 219 -17.66 -18.67 -5.15
C ALA A 219 -17.84 -19.19 -3.70
N ARG A 220 -19.01 -19.72 -3.34
CA ARG A 220 -19.31 -20.20 -1.97
C ARG A 220 -18.32 -21.22 -1.40
N SER A 221 -17.55 -21.88 -2.26
CA SER A 221 -16.49 -22.83 -1.86
C SER A 221 -15.08 -22.22 -1.85
N ARG A 222 -14.93 -20.93 -2.19
CA ARG A 222 -13.63 -20.29 -2.30
C ARG A 222 -13.42 -19.35 -1.12
N THR A 223 -12.44 -19.66 -0.31
CA THR A 223 -11.89 -18.77 0.72
C THR A 223 -10.83 -17.82 0.15
N GLU A 224 -10.43 -18.02 -1.10
CA GLU A 224 -9.33 -17.30 -1.75
C GLU A 224 -9.78 -15.97 -2.31
N VAL A 225 -9.09 -14.90 -1.91
CA VAL A 225 -9.14 -13.59 -2.57
C VAL A 225 -7.99 -13.49 -3.55
N THR A 226 -8.28 -13.08 -4.77
CA THR A 226 -7.29 -12.93 -5.82
C THR A 226 -7.19 -11.48 -6.25
N PHE A 227 -5.96 -10.97 -6.28
CA PHE A 227 -5.60 -9.65 -6.77
C PHE A 227 -4.79 -9.81 -8.05
N TRP A 228 -5.30 -9.29 -9.16
CA TRP A 228 -4.55 -9.20 -10.41
C TRP A 228 -4.00 -7.80 -10.60
N PRO A 229 -2.68 -7.62 -10.68
CA PRO A 229 -2.13 -6.38 -11.18
C PRO A 229 -2.48 -6.25 -12.66
N LEU A 230 -3.07 -5.11 -13.02
CA LEU A 230 -3.43 -4.74 -14.37
C LEU A 230 -2.51 -3.63 -14.83
N ARG A 231 -1.87 -3.78 -15.99
CA ARG A 231 -1.03 -2.75 -16.57
C ARG A 231 -1.73 -2.13 -17.75
N PHE A 232 -1.70 -0.80 -17.81
CA PHE A 232 -2.44 -0.04 -18.82
C PHE A 232 -1.49 0.66 -19.76
N ARG A 233 -1.89 0.78 -21.04
CA ARG A 233 -1.21 1.62 -22.02
C ARG A 233 -1.44 3.09 -21.70
N GLU A 234 -0.68 3.93 -22.38
CA GLU A 234 -0.81 5.38 -22.24
C GLU A 234 -2.21 5.89 -22.61
N ASP A 235 -2.89 5.26 -23.55
CA ASP A 235 -4.28 5.56 -23.95
C ASP A 235 -5.33 5.05 -22.94
N GLY A 236 -4.90 4.44 -21.82
CA GLY A 236 -5.79 3.87 -20.81
C GLY A 236 -6.39 2.51 -21.17
N SER A 237 -6.05 1.93 -22.32
CA SER A 237 -6.44 0.56 -22.65
C SER A 237 -5.63 -0.45 -21.84
N LEU A 238 -6.24 -1.60 -21.51
CA LEU A 238 -5.52 -2.68 -20.83
C LEU A 238 -4.40 -3.19 -21.74
N LEU A 239 -3.17 -3.17 -21.23
CA LEU A 239 -2.02 -3.77 -21.90
C LEU A 239 -1.98 -5.26 -21.65
N ASP A 240 -1.92 -5.63 -20.37
CA ASP A 240 -1.89 -7.01 -19.92
C ASP A 240 -2.40 -7.18 -18.48
N THR A 241 -2.67 -8.43 -18.15
CA THR A 241 -2.98 -8.87 -16.78
C THR A 241 -1.79 -9.66 -16.27
N LEU A 242 -1.20 -9.17 -15.21
CA LEU A 242 0.02 -9.74 -14.63
C LEU A 242 -0.31 -10.91 -13.69
N PRO A 243 0.66 -11.76 -13.33
CA PRO A 243 0.43 -12.89 -12.46
C PRO A 243 -0.18 -12.48 -11.11
N PRO A 244 -1.27 -13.15 -10.67
CA PRO A 244 -2.03 -12.73 -9.50
C PRO A 244 -1.32 -12.96 -8.18
N LEU A 245 -1.71 -12.18 -7.18
CA LEU A 245 -1.52 -12.48 -5.78
C LEU A 245 -2.79 -13.16 -5.25
N ARG A 246 -2.65 -14.29 -4.57
CA ARG A 246 -3.76 -15.08 -4.05
C ARG A 246 -3.55 -15.35 -2.57
N PHE A 247 -4.64 -15.19 -1.80
CA PHE A 247 -4.62 -15.37 -0.35
C PHE A 247 -5.87 -16.08 0.10
N ASP A 248 -5.70 -17.05 0.99
CA ASP A 248 -6.81 -17.65 1.71
C ASP A 248 -7.31 -16.66 2.75
N MET A 249 -8.62 -16.45 2.76
CA MET A 249 -9.29 -15.62 3.76
C MET A 249 -10.28 -16.46 4.57
N PRO A 250 -10.39 -16.21 5.90
CA PRO A 250 -11.45 -16.81 6.67
C PRO A 250 -12.82 -16.46 6.07
N VAL A 251 -13.72 -17.44 6.00
CA VAL A 251 -15.07 -17.25 5.47
C VAL A 251 -15.83 -16.32 6.42
N PRO A 252 -16.38 -15.17 5.97
CA PRO A 252 -17.24 -14.34 6.80
C PRO A 252 -18.42 -15.18 7.32
N GLY A 253 -18.71 -15.10 8.64
CA GLY A 253 -19.75 -15.89 9.27
C GLY A 253 -19.28 -17.24 9.84
N SER A 254 -18.03 -17.68 9.61
CA SER A 254 -17.45 -18.79 10.36
C SER A 254 -17.16 -18.36 11.81
N PRO A 255 -17.14 -19.29 12.79
CA PRO A 255 -16.74 -18.98 14.15
C PRO A 255 -15.39 -18.25 14.15
N GLY A 256 -15.33 -17.04 14.71
CA GLY A 256 -14.13 -16.18 14.71
C GLY A 256 -14.05 -15.17 13.58
N SER A 257 -15.02 -15.10 12.65
CA SER A 257 -15.03 -14.12 11.57
C SER A 257 -16.01 -12.97 11.82
N ARG A 258 -15.53 -11.72 11.84
CA ARG A 258 -16.39 -10.53 11.78
C ARG A 258 -16.21 -9.81 10.46
N SER A 259 -17.32 -9.44 9.83
CA SER A 259 -17.44 -9.09 8.41
C SER A 259 -16.67 -7.86 7.91
N GLN A 260 -16.33 -6.90 8.77
CA GLN A 260 -15.66 -5.66 8.33
C GLN A 260 -14.13 -5.70 8.41
N ASP A 261 -13.56 -6.41 9.37
CA ASP A 261 -12.11 -6.43 9.62
C ASP A 261 -11.33 -7.35 8.67
N GLN A 262 -12.04 -8.21 7.96
CA GLN A 262 -11.44 -9.23 7.08
C GLN A 262 -11.08 -8.70 5.69
N MET A 263 -11.56 -7.53 5.33
CA MET A 263 -11.37 -6.97 3.98
C MET A 263 -9.95 -6.48 3.69
N ALA A 264 -9.13 -6.41 4.68
CA ALA A 264 -7.84 -5.76 4.58
C ALA A 264 -6.67 -6.71 4.93
N SER A 265 -6.72 -7.92 4.42
CA SER A 265 -5.71 -8.95 4.72
C SER A 265 -4.42 -8.80 3.92
N LEU A 266 -4.42 -8.05 2.85
CA LEU A 266 -3.27 -7.77 2.01
C LEU A 266 -2.96 -6.28 2.03
N GLU A 267 -1.75 -5.94 2.40
CA GLU A 267 -1.18 -4.63 2.15
C GLU A 267 -0.26 -4.71 0.94
N VAL A 268 -0.41 -3.76 0.02
CA VAL A 268 0.36 -3.68 -1.22
C VAL A 268 0.80 -2.25 -1.46
N ALA A 269 2.03 -2.08 -1.93
CA ALA A 269 2.57 -0.84 -2.47
C ALA A 269 3.34 -1.14 -3.75
N ILE A 270 3.31 -0.21 -4.71
CA ILE A 270 4.16 -0.26 -5.90
C ILE A 270 5.22 0.83 -5.73
N ASP A 271 6.49 0.45 -5.79
CA ASP A 271 7.58 1.41 -5.70
C ASP A 271 7.82 2.11 -7.05
N ARG A 272 8.61 3.20 -7.04
CA ARG A 272 8.94 3.97 -8.23
C ARG A 272 9.69 3.17 -9.32
N TRP A 273 10.24 2.00 -8.98
CA TRP A 273 10.89 1.10 -9.93
C TRP A 273 9.94 0.04 -10.46
N GLY A 274 8.67 0.08 -10.07
CA GLY A 274 7.64 -0.84 -10.54
C GLY A 274 7.72 -2.22 -9.88
N PHE A 275 8.30 -2.33 -8.69
CA PHE A 275 8.18 -3.56 -7.89
C PHE A 275 6.96 -3.49 -6.99
N ALA A 276 6.31 -4.62 -6.81
CA ALA A 276 5.24 -4.78 -5.84
C ALA A 276 5.81 -5.24 -4.49
N TRP A 277 5.52 -4.47 -3.44
CA TRP A 277 5.77 -4.82 -2.07
C TRP A 277 4.46 -5.24 -1.43
N PHE A 278 4.46 -6.35 -0.70
CA PHE A 278 3.23 -6.81 -0.07
C PHE A 278 3.49 -7.55 1.25
N SER A 279 2.48 -7.56 2.11
CA SER A 279 2.46 -8.31 3.36
C SER A 279 1.13 -9.02 3.53
N VAL A 280 1.16 -10.18 4.15
CA VAL A 280 -0.03 -10.97 4.51
C VAL A 280 -0.27 -10.86 6.02
N ARG A 281 -1.50 -11.04 6.41
CA ARG A 281 -2.14 -10.67 7.65
C ARG A 281 -1.45 -11.01 8.97
N ASP A 282 -0.97 -12.20 9.16
CA ASP A 282 -0.67 -12.79 10.47
C ASP A 282 0.83 -12.86 10.80
N GLN A 283 1.66 -12.27 9.94
CA GLN A 283 3.10 -12.29 10.10
C GLN A 283 3.69 -10.90 9.83
N TYR A 284 4.70 -10.52 10.59
CA TYR A 284 5.54 -9.38 10.25
C TYR A 284 6.54 -9.83 9.18
N GLN A 285 6.03 -10.03 7.97
CA GLN A 285 6.80 -10.44 6.82
C GLN A 285 6.38 -9.62 5.62
N VAL A 286 7.37 -9.10 4.90
CA VAL A 286 7.19 -8.30 3.69
C VAL A 286 7.94 -8.96 2.55
N TRP A 287 7.31 -8.97 1.38
CA TRP A 287 7.89 -9.49 0.14
C TRP A 287 8.02 -8.40 -0.89
N ARG A 288 9.09 -8.47 -1.68
CA ARG A 288 9.28 -7.70 -2.89
C ARG A 288 9.22 -8.63 -4.10
N ARG A 289 8.44 -8.25 -5.09
CA ARG A 289 8.19 -9.04 -6.28
C ARG A 289 8.28 -8.18 -7.53
N THR A 290 8.75 -8.75 -8.65
CA THR A 290 8.55 -8.14 -9.96
C THR A 290 7.07 -8.18 -10.31
N LEU A 291 6.62 -7.32 -11.19
CA LEU A 291 5.23 -7.37 -11.68
C LEU A 291 5.00 -8.67 -12.47
N GLU A 292 6.00 -9.22 -13.12
CA GLU A 292 5.96 -10.48 -13.87
C GLU A 292 5.84 -11.72 -12.99
N GLY A 293 6.07 -11.59 -11.68
CA GLY A 293 5.76 -12.64 -10.70
C GLY A 293 6.93 -13.22 -9.92
N ASP A 294 8.17 -12.80 -10.19
CA ASP A 294 9.33 -13.31 -9.49
C ASP A 294 9.50 -12.65 -8.13
N THR A 295 9.54 -13.43 -7.07
CA THR A 295 9.83 -12.93 -5.72
C THR A 295 11.35 -12.80 -5.56
N LEU A 296 11.81 -11.58 -5.28
CA LEU A 296 13.23 -11.23 -5.22
C LEU A 296 13.76 -11.16 -3.80
N LEU A 297 12.90 -10.71 -2.87
CA LEU A 297 13.29 -10.42 -1.49
C LEU A 297 12.12 -10.73 -0.58
N THR A 298 12.42 -11.30 0.58
CA THR A 298 11.54 -11.28 1.74
C THR A 298 12.30 -10.87 2.97
N PHE A 299 11.67 -10.09 3.82
CA PHE A 299 12.21 -9.76 5.13
C PHE A 299 11.15 -9.87 6.22
N SER A 300 11.60 -10.15 7.42
CA SER A 300 10.73 -10.35 8.57
C SER A 300 11.37 -9.88 9.86
N PHE A 301 10.52 -9.63 10.87
CA PHE A 301 10.90 -9.75 12.27
C PHE A 301 10.33 -11.05 12.83
N PRO A 302 11.02 -11.69 13.80
CA PRO A 302 10.40 -12.73 14.59
C PRO A 302 9.28 -12.08 15.41
N ALA A 303 8.06 -12.25 14.95
CA ALA A 303 6.87 -11.73 15.62
C ALA A 303 6.05 -12.92 16.11
N GLU A 304 5.71 -12.93 17.38
CA GLU A 304 4.65 -13.77 17.89
C GLU A 304 3.35 -13.35 17.23
N ALA A 305 2.55 -14.32 16.77
CA ALA A 305 1.21 -14.07 16.29
C ALA A 305 0.43 -13.30 17.37
N ARG A 306 -0.09 -12.12 17.01
CA ARG A 306 -0.80 -11.27 17.99
C ARG A 306 -2.27 -11.63 17.94
N THR A 307 -2.79 -12.11 19.04
CA THR A 307 -4.22 -12.20 19.29
C THR A 307 -4.68 -10.99 20.08
N ASP A 308 -5.89 -10.50 19.79
CA ASP A 308 -6.53 -9.47 20.60
C ASP A 308 -6.79 -10.05 22.00
N PRO A 309 -6.20 -9.49 23.09
CA PRO A 309 -6.37 -10.02 24.43
C PRO A 309 -7.83 -10.03 24.91
N ALA A 310 -8.65 -9.12 24.39
CA ALA A 310 -10.08 -9.03 24.67
C ALA A 310 -10.93 -9.98 23.82
N ARG A 311 -10.34 -10.58 22.77
CA ARG A 311 -11.02 -11.43 21.78
C ARG A 311 -10.01 -12.44 21.26
N SER A 312 -9.83 -13.53 21.98
CA SER A 312 -8.86 -14.59 21.68
C SER A 312 -9.03 -15.28 20.30
N ASP A 313 -10.13 -15.00 19.61
CA ASP A 313 -10.48 -15.53 18.30
C ASP A 313 -10.14 -14.57 17.12
N ARG A 314 -9.61 -13.36 17.42
CA ARG A 314 -9.32 -12.35 16.41
C ARG A 314 -7.82 -12.25 16.17
N LEU A 315 -7.36 -12.70 15.01
CA LEU A 315 -6.02 -12.41 14.51
C LEU A 315 -5.95 -10.93 14.13
N LEU A 316 -5.08 -10.18 14.81
CA LEU A 316 -4.80 -8.80 14.46
C LEU A 316 -3.91 -8.75 13.22
N ARG A 317 -4.14 -7.75 12.38
CA ARG A 317 -3.23 -7.42 11.29
C ARG A 317 -1.92 -6.93 11.92
N ILE A 318 -0.79 -7.52 11.52
CA ILE A 318 0.52 -7.12 12.05
C ILE A 318 1.06 -5.92 11.25
N VAL A 319 0.85 -5.91 9.94
CA VAL A 319 1.23 -4.81 9.05
C VAL A 319 0.00 -4.04 8.62
N GLU A 320 -0.07 -2.75 8.99
CA GLU A 320 -1.17 -1.84 8.62
C GLU A 320 -0.90 -1.18 7.27
N ARG A 321 0.34 -0.70 7.03
CA ARG A 321 0.76 -0.06 5.80
C ARG A 321 2.19 -0.43 5.42
N ILE A 322 2.42 -0.49 4.11
CA ILE A 322 3.75 -0.49 3.49
C ILE A 322 3.86 0.78 2.67
N LEU A 323 4.94 1.52 2.88
CA LEU A 323 5.28 2.72 2.11
C LEU A 323 6.69 2.56 1.54
N THR A 324 6.97 3.26 0.46
CA THR A 324 8.30 3.29 -0.15
C THR A 324 8.70 4.72 -0.45
N ASP A 325 9.99 5.02 -0.40
CA ASP A 325 10.53 6.34 -0.78
C ASP A 325 11.34 6.30 -2.08
N GLU A 326 11.87 7.45 -2.44
CA GLU A 326 12.67 7.63 -3.66
C GLU A 326 14.04 6.94 -3.61
N ALA A 327 14.54 6.64 -2.41
CA ALA A 327 15.79 5.91 -2.21
C ALA A 327 15.61 4.39 -2.18
N GLY A 328 14.36 3.92 -2.29
CA GLY A 328 14.03 2.49 -2.22
C GLY A 328 13.93 1.92 -0.82
N ARG A 329 13.93 2.78 0.19
CA ARG A 329 13.65 2.36 1.55
C ARG A 329 12.20 1.96 1.69
N VAL A 330 11.96 1.02 2.56
CA VAL A 330 10.63 0.49 2.84
C VAL A 330 10.27 0.83 4.27
N TYR A 331 9.08 1.34 4.43
CA TYR A 331 8.53 1.72 5.72
C TYR A 331 7.31 0.86 6.01
N VAL A 332 7.31 0.25 7.17
CA VAL A 332 6.21 -0.59 7.63
C VAL A 332 5.56 0.10 8.82
N LEU A 333 4.27 0.39 8.68
CA LEU A 333 3.43 0.82 9.79
C LEU A 333 2.82 -0.43 10.42
N PRO A 334 3.26 -0.86 11.60
CA PRO A 334 2.62 -1.96 12.29
C PRO A 334 1.29 -1.51 12.89
N GLN A 335 0.35 -2.43 13.01
CA GLN A 335 -0.89 -2.15 13.71
C GLN A 335 -0.61 -1.92 15.21
N ALA A 336 -1.18 -0.86 15.77
CA ALA A 336 -1.11 -0.62 17.21
C ALA A 336 -1.70 -1.79 18.00
N ARG A 337 -1.03 -2.21 19.09
CA ARG A 337 -1.48 -3.33 19.93
C ARG A 337 -2.72 -2.97 20.73
N ASP A 338 -2.80 -1.74 21.18
CA ASP A 338 -3.90 -1.21 21.98
C ASP A 338 -4.22 0.23 21.56
N ALA A 339 -5.49 0.61 21.66
CA ALA A 339 -5.89 2.00 21.48
C ALA A 339 -5.26 2.93 22.55
N ALA A 340 -4.85 2.37 23.67
CA ALA A 340 -4.18 3.08 24.77
C ALA A 340 -2.65 3.15 24.64
N GLU A 341 -2.02 2.48 23.65
CA GLU A 341 -0.58 2.64 23.41
C GLU A 341 -0.26 4.10 23.07
N PRO A 342 0.58 4.77 23.88
CA PRO A 342 1.00 6.12 23.56
C PRO A 342 1.95 6.08 22.37
N GLY A 343 1.57 6.75 21.30
CA GLY A 343 2.41 6.91 20.13
C GLY A 343 2.16 5.86 19.04
N MET A 344 2.55 6.23 17.85
CA MET A 344 2.54 5.41 16.65
C MET A 344 3.99 5.22 16.22
N VAL A 345 4.33 4.04 15.73
CA VAL A 345 5.70 3.74 15.28
C VAL A 345 5.70 3.40 13.80
N LEU A 346 6.83 3.71 13.15
CA LEU A 346 7.10 3.37 11.77
C LEU A 346 8.45 2.65 11.71
N ASP A 347 8.47 1.42 11.24
CA ASP A 347 9.71 0.66 11.07
C ASP A 347 10.29 0.93 9.69
N ALA A 348 11.55 1.35 9.63
CA ALA A 348 12.27 1.67 8.42
C ALA A 348 13.28 0.57 8.06
N PHE A 349 13.32 0.21 6.79
CA PHE A 349 14.22 -0.78 6.21
C PHE A 349 14.90 -0.19 4.97
N ASP A 350 16.11 -0.62 4.67
CA ASP A 350 16.76 -0.30 3.40
C ASP A 350 16.15 -1.09 2.22
N SER A 351 16.59 -0.80 1.01
CA SER A 351 16.12 -1.47 -0.21
C SER A 351 16.44 -2.97 -0.27
N THR A 352 17.30 -3.45 0.64
CA THR A 352 17.69 -4.86 0.75
C THR A 352 16.95 -5.60 1.86
N GLY A 353 16.02 -4.92 2.55
CA GLY A 353 15.19 -5.46 3.63
C GLY A 353 15.87 -5.49 4.99
N VAL A 354 17.02 -4.85 5.15
CA VAL A 354 17.70 -4.71 6.44
C VAL A 354 17.07 -3.59 7.25
N PHE A 355 16.77 -3.87 8.51
CA PHE A 355 16.20 -2.89 9.43
C PHE A 355 17.18 -1.74 9.71
N LEU A 356 16.69 -0.51 9.58
CA LEU A 356 17.44 0.72 9.83
C LEU A 356 17.09 1.33 11.19
N ALA A 357 15.80 1.51 11.44
CA ALA A 357 15.32 2.20 12.63
C ALA A 357 13.83 1.98 12.86
N ARG A 358 13.41 2.14 14.12
CA ARG A 358 12.02 2.37 14.51
C ARG A 358 11.83 3.84 14.82
N VAL A 359 10.94 4.49 14.10
CA VAL A 359 10.63 5.91 14.23
C VAL A 359 9.37 6.07 15.07
N ASN A 360 9.47 6.76 16.20
CA ASN A 360 8.33 7.18 17.00
C ASN A 360 7.71 8.44 16.36
N LEU A 361 6.42 8.39 16.08
CA LEU A 361 5.70 9.51 15.51
C LEU A 361 5.10 10.36 16.65
N PRO A 362 5.27 11.70 16.61
CA PRO A 362 4.81 12.60 17.68
C PRO A 362 3.28 12.74 17.72
N ALA A 363 2.61 12.33 16.65
CA ALA A 363 1.16 12.39 16.52
C ALA A 363 0.61 11.09 15.94
N ARG A 364 -0.62 10.75 16.28
CA ARG A 364 -1.35 9.69 15.60
C ARG A 364 -1.73 10.15 14.21
N VAL A 365 -1.15 9.54 13.21
CA VAL A 365 -1.55 9.72 11.81
C VAL A 365 -2.54 8.63 11.39
N GLN A 366 -3.48 8.99 10.55
CA GLN A 366 -4.37 8.01 9.94
C GLN A 366 -3.54 7.09 9.03
N PRO A 367 -3.82 5.78 8.97
CA PRO A 367 -3.12 4.88 8.07
C PRO A 367 -3.30 5.25 6.59
N GLN A 368 -4.25 6.16 6.32
CA GLN A 368 -4.63 6.59 4.98
C GLN A 368 -5.32 7.96 5.00
N PRO A 369 -4.91 8.86 4.09
CA PRO A 369 -3.75 8.78 3.18
C PRO A 369 -2.43 8.95 3.93
N LEU A 370 -1.39 8.24 3.46
CA LEU A 370 -0.07 8.24 4.07
C LEU A 370 0.99 7.98 3.01
N LEU A 371 2.07 8.76 2.98
CA LEU A 371 3.19 8.57 2.05
C LEU A 371 4.51 9.06 2.65
N VAL A 372 5.64 8.61 2.11
CA VAL A 372 6.98 9.11 2.44
C VAL A 372 7.59 9.76 1.21
N ARG A 373 8.06 11.00 1.35
CA ARG A 373 8.74 11.79 0.32
C ARG A 373 9.80 12.69 0.93
N GLY A 374 10.96 12.79 0.27
CA GLY A 374 12.02 13.69 0.69
C GLY A 374 12.44 13.52 2.15
N GLY A 375 12.52 12.29 2.65
CA GLY A 375 12.88 11.98 4.03
C GLY A 375 11.83 12.37 5.08
N ALA A 376 10.60 12.64 4.67
CA ALA A 376 9.49 12.96 5.56
C ALA A 376 8.26 12.08 5.31
N LEU A 377 7.53 11.77 6.37
CA LEU A 377 6.21 11.17 6.32
C LEU A 377 5.18 12.29 6.22
N TYR A 378 4.30 12.18 5.24
CA TYR A 378 3.11 13.02 5.11
C TYR A 378 1.88 12.18 5.41
N GLY A 379 1.00 12.71 6.23
CA GLY A 379 -0.21 12.01 6.63
C GLY A 379 -1.29 12.93 7.16
N VAL A 380 -2.40 12.34 7.56
CA VAL A 380 -3.52 13.06 8.16
C VAL A 380 -3.60 12.73 9.64
N THR A 381 -3.69 13.74 10.48
CA THR A 381 -4.03 13.62 11.90
C THR A 381 -5.35 14.32 12.20
N ARG A 382 -5.94 14.03 13.35
CA ARG A 382 -7.14 14.73 13.81
C ARG A 382 -6.91 15.23 15.23
N ASP A 383 -7.48 16.38 15.55
CA ASP A 383 -7.49 16.91 16.90
C ASP A 383 -8.64 16.32 17.74
N SER A 384 -8.79 16.81 18.96
CA SER A 384 -9.85 16.37 19.88
C SER A 384 -11.27 16.72 19.43
N LEU A 385 -11.41 17.61 18.46
CA LEU A 385 -12.67 18.02 17.84
C LEU A 385 -12.92 17.30 16.51
N ASP A 386 -12.10 16.29 16.19
CA ASP A 386 -12.13 15.53 14.94
C ASP A 386 -11.81 16.36 13.68
N VAL A 387 -11.17 17.50 13.84
CA VAL A 387 -10.73 18.36 12.73
C VAL A 387 -9.51 17.71 12.06
N PRO A 388 -9.54 17.49 10.73
CA PRO A 388 -8.42 16.89 10.03
C PRO A 388 -7.32 17.91 9.70
N TYR A 389 -6.07 17.48 9.85
CA TYR A 389 -4.86 18.23 9.49
C TYR A 389 -3.94 17.38 8.64
N VAL A 390 -3.36 17.94 7.61
CA VAL A 390 -2.22 17.36 6.92
C VAL A 390 -0.96 17.71 7.69
N VAL A 391 -0.15 16.72 8.03
CA VAL A 391 1.12 16.91 8.76
C VAL A 391 2.30 16.37 7.96
N ARG A 392 3.46 17.03 8.13
CA ARG A 392 4.74 16.52 7.67
C ARG A 392 5.63 16.25 8.87
N LEU A 393 6.13 15.00 8.96
CA LEU A 393 6.96 14.49 10.03
C LEU A 393 8.33 14.12 9.47
N ARG A 394 9.42 14.81 9.86
CA ARG A 394 10.80 14.49 9.47
C ARG A 394 11.27 13.23 10.15
N LEU A 395 11.82 12.29 9.38
CA LEU A 395 12.12 10.95 9.85
C LEU A 395 13.53 10.77 10.43
N HIS A 396 14.46 11.67 10.21
CA HIS A 396 15.85 11.70 10.76
C HIS A 396 16.58 10.34 10.77
N LEU A 397 16.45 9.56 9.67
CA LEU A 397 17.05 8.23 9.60
C LEU A 397 18.58 8.28 9.56
N PRO A 398 19.30 7.29 10.14
CA PRO A 398 20.75 7.19 10.04
C PRO A 398 21.19 7.12 8.57
N GLY A 399 22.29 7.80 8.23
CA GLY A 399 22.84 7.78 6.87
C GLY A 399 22.08 8.62 5.85
N THR A 400 21.11 9.45 6.29
CA THR A 400 20.38 10.36 5.39
C THR A 400 20.92 11.78 5.40
N GLU A 401 22.01 12.05 6.10
CA GLU A 401 22.66 13.35 6.00
C GLU A 401 23.25 13.51 4.59
N THR A 402 22.48 14.16 3.76
CA THR A 402 22.86 14.83 2.51
C THR A 402 23.85 14.11 1.59
N GLU A 403 23.51 12.93 1.07
CA GLU A 403 24.05 12.53 -0.23
C GLU A 403 23.14 13.08 -1.32
N ALA A 404 23.70 13.99 -2.13
CA ALA A 404 23.02 14.53 -3.30
C ALA A 404 22.59 13.37 -4.25
N PRO A 405 21.42 13.48 -4.91
CA PRO A 405 20.81 12.35 -5.66
C PRO A 405 21.60 11.82 -6.86
N ASP A 406 22.76 12.38 -7.15
CA ASP A 406 23.48 12.14 -8.42
C ASP A 406 24.34 10.86 -8.48
N GLN A 407 24.63 10.19 -7.38
CA GLN A 407 25.51 9.00 -7.41
C GLN A 407 24.75 7.66 -7.61
N LEU A 408 23.52 7.56 -7.15
CA LEU A 408 22.72 6.32 -7.27
C LEU A 408 22.18 6.02 -8.69
N ILE A 409 22.17 7.04 -9.57
CA ILE A 409 21.67 6.88 -10.95
C ILE A 409 22.66 6.11 -11.83
N ARG A 410 23.95 6.02 -11.45
CA ARG A 410 25.01 5.40 -12.29
C ARG A 410 25.05 3.88 -12.21
N GLU A 411 24.58 3.24 -11.16
CA GLU A 411 24.68 1.78 -10.98
C GLU A 411 23.54 0.98 -11.63
N PHE A 412 22.47 1.63 -12.09
CA PHE A 412 21.31 0.94 -12.66
C PHE A 412 20.97 1.36 -14.09
N ARG A 413 21.97 1.73 -14.92
CA ARG A 413 21.74 1.79 -16.37
C ARG A 413 21.84 0.36 -16.92
N PRO A 414 20.80 -0.17 -17.57
CA PRO A 414 20.94 -1.37 -18.38
C PRO A 414 21.85 -1.07 -19.56
N ALA A 415 22.73 -2.04 -19.88
CA ALA A 415 23.61 -2.03 -21.03
C ALA A 415 22.83 -2.04 -22.35
#